data_61d5a54b2106071bcba9fb403aa726d6
#
_entry.id   61d5a54b2106071bcba9fb403aa726d6
#
_cell.length_a   1.000
_cell.length_b   1.000
_cell.length_c   1.000
_cell.angle_alpha   90.00
_cell.angle_beta   90.00
_cell.angle_gamma   90.00
#
_symmetry.space_group_name_H-M   'P 1'
#
loop_
_entity.id
_entity.type
_entity.pdbx_description
1 polymer ?
#
loop_
_entity_poly.entity_id
_entity_poly.type
_entity_poly.pdbx_seq_one_letter_code
_entity_poly.pdbx_strand_id
1 'polypeptide(L)'
;MNRSGFVALIGEPNAGKSTLLNKMVGAKISIVTHKVQTTRARIRGVSVEDQSQIIFVDTPGLFKPRRRLDRAMVAAAWSGAADSDITLLLVEAHRGLTEGVEKIISSISETGLNGKIALVINKIDKVDVNDLLSLSKEINESHPFTETFMISAEKGKGVDDLRRWLALNLPKGPWLYPDDQISDMPLRMIAAEITREKLTLRLHQELPYQLTVETEKWEEKPDKSVRIEQMIYLSKSGHKGIVLGKKGETIKAVSVASRVSIEEFLGVKVHLFLRIKVREKWMEETERYSEMGLDFRDGNA
;
A
#
# COMPACT_ATOMS: atom_id res chain seq x y z
N MET A 1 -2.30 27.96 12.50
CA MET A 1 -3.54 27.79 11.72
C MET A 1 -3.49 26.40 11.13
N ASN A 2 -4.46 25.56 11.49
CA ASN A 2 -4.46 24.15 11.10
C ASN A 2 -4.45 23.97 9.57
N ARG A 3 -3.83 22.90 9.14
CA ARG A 3 -3.81 22.42 7.76
C ARG A 3 -4.26 20.97 7.71
N SER A 4 -4.90 20.57 6.65
CA SER A 4 -5.17 19.17 6.36
C SER A 4 -5.32 18.96 4.87
N GLY A 5 -5.00 17.79 4.39
CA GLY A 5 -5.17 17.46 2.98
C GLY A 5 -4.70 16.06 2.63
N PHE A 6 -5.03 15.67 1.43
CA PHE A 6 -4.74 14.35 0.88
C PHE A 6 -3.44 14.33 0.09
N VAL A 7 -2.64 13.31 0.32
CA VAL A 7 -1.36 13.08 -0.36
C VAL A 7 -1.39 11.71 -1.03
N ALA A 8 -1.45 11.67 -2.36
CA ALA A 8 -1.41 10.42 -3.10
C ALA A 8 0.03 9.91 -3.27
N LEU A 9 0.22 8.62 -3.10
CA LEU A 9 1.48 7.93 -3.37
C LEU A 9 1.35 7.15 -4.67
N ILE A 10 1.98 7.60 -5.75
CA ILE A 10 1.98 6.90 -7.04
C ILE A 10 3.40 6.45 -7.42
N GLY A 11 3.51 5.53 -8.35
CA GLY A 11 4.78 4.99 -8.85
C GLY A 11 4.68 3.52 -9.19
N GLU A 12 5.74 2.98 -9.79
CA GLU A 12 5.81 1.56 -10.12
C GLU A 12 5.62 0.63 -8.91
N PRO A 13 5.24 -0.64 -9.12
CA PRO A 13 5.32 -1.64 -8.07
C PRO A 13 6.73 -1.70 -7.45
N ASN A 14 6.81 -1.86 -6.15
CA ASN A 14 8.05 -1.91 -5.35
C ASN A 14 8.84 -0.58 -5.24
N ALA A 15 8.35 0.53 -5.74
CA ALA A 15 8.98 1.84 -5.54
C ALA A 15 9.08 2.25 -4.05
N GLY A 16 8.36 1.55 -3.15
CA GLY A 16 8.42 1.75 -1.71
C GLY A 16 7.29 2.61 -1.13
N LYS A 17 6.16 2.74 -1.85
CA LYS A 17 4.97 3.50 -1.41
C LYS A 17 4.48 3.07 -0.04
N SER A 18 4.16 1.80 0.14
CA SER A 18 3.66 1.25 1.41
C SER A 18 4.70 1.32 2.54
N THR A 19 6.00 1.22 2.21
CA THR A 19 7.07 1.41 3.18
C THR A 19 7.11 2.86 3.66
N LEU A 20 7.01 3.81 2.73
CA LEU A 20 6.96 5.23 3.04
C LEU A 20 5.70 5.56 3.86
N LEU A 21 4.52 5.06 3.46
CA LEU A 21 3.29 5.23 4.22
C LEU A 21 3.45 4.78 5.68
N ASN A 22 3.88 3.53 5.90
CA ASN A 22 4.08 3.00 7.24
C ASN A 22 5.08 3.84 8.06
N LYS A 23 6.14 4.34 7.41
CA LYS A 23 7.14 5.22 8.05
C LYS A 23 6.55 6.57 8.43
N MET A 24 5.74 7.17 7.56
CA MET A 24 5.08 8.47 7.81
C MET A 24 4.03 8.38 8.93
N VAL A 25 3.24 7.30 8.94
CA VAL A 25 2.19 7.08 9.96
C VAL A 25 2.77 6.60 11.30
N GLY A 26 3.95 5.99 11.29
CA GLY A 26 4.57 5.40 12.47
C GLY A 26 3.99 4.04 12.89
N ALA A 27 3.16 3.43 12.03
CA ALA A 27 2.54 2.13 12.28
C ALA A 27 2.44 1.31 10.98
N LYS A 28 2.36 -0.01 11.11
CA LYS A 28 2.24 -0.93 9.97
C LYS A 28 0.78 -1.08 9.55
N ILE A 29 0.26 -0.14 8.77
CA ILE A 29 -1.10 -0.16 8.24
C ILE A 29 -1.20 -0.73 6.81
N SER A 30 -0.10 -0.71 6.05
CA SER A 30 0.01 -1.30 4.72
C SER A 30 1.04 -2.41 4.69
N ILE A 31 0.75 -3.48 3.96
CA ILE A 31 1.66 -4.62 3.83
C ILE A 31 2.82 -4.32 2.88
N VAL A 32 3.98 -4.88 3.18
CA VAL A 32 5.20 -4.67 2.43
C VAL A 32 5.78 -6.00 1.97
N THR A 33 5.89 -6.20 0.66
CA THR A 33 6.57 -7.35 0.08
C THR A 33 7.42 -6.93 -1.13
N HIS A 34 8.38 -7.76 -1.51
CA HIS A 34 9.16 -7.58 -2.74
C HIS A 34 8.39 -8.00 -4.02
N LYS A 35 7.17 -8.53 -3.87
CA LYS A 35 6.35 -8.97 -5.01
C LYS A 35 5.51 -7.81 -5.53
N VAL A 36 5.27 -7.80 -6.84
CA VAL A 36 4.35 -6.84 -7.45
C VAL A 36 2.92 -7.01 -6.93
N GLN A 37 2.07 -6.00 -7.08
CA GLN A 37 0.66 -6.03 -6.64
C GLN A 37 0.48 -6.37 -5.14
N THR A 38 1.39 -5.89 -4.29
CA THR A 38 1.30 -6.07 -2.84
C THR A 38 0.07 -5.35 -2.29
N THR A 39 -0.05 -4.06 -2.56
CA THR A 39 -1.22 -3.24 -2.21
C THR A 39 -2.32 -3.46 -3.24
N ARG A 40 -3.51 -3.87 -2.81
CA ARG A 40 -4.69 -4.06 -3.65
C ARG A 40 -5.82 -3.11 -3.30
N ALA A 41 -5.92 -2.76 -2.03
CA ALA A 41 -6.91 -1.83 -1.51
C ALA A 41 -6.36 -0.40 -1.50
N ARG A 42 -7.26 0.58 -1.59
CA ARG A 42 -6.94 1.98 -1.32
C ARG A 42 -6.84 2.15 0.20
N ILE A 43 -5.64 2.39 0.70
CA ILE A 43 -5.38 2.52 2.14
C ILE A 43 -5.17 4.00 2.47
N ARG A 44 -5.88 4.51 3.45
CA ARG A 44 -5.62 5.84 4.01
C ARG A 44 -4.86 5.74 5.31
N GLY A 45 -3.76 6.48 5.39
CA GLY A 45 -2.97 6.61 6.60
C GLY A 45 -2.92 8.05 7.04
N VAL A 46 -3.10 8.30 8.33
CA VAL A 46 -3.12 9.64 8.91
C VAL A 46 -1.85 9.86 9.71
N SER A 47 -1.21 10.99 9.48
CA SER A 47 -0.04 11.43 10.24
C SER A 47 -0.23 12.89 10.63
N VAL A 48 0.15 13.23 11.84
CA VAL A 48 0.12 14.62 12.34
C VAL A 48 1.55 15.13 12.43
N GLU A 49 1.81 16.31 11.88
CA GLU A 49 3.05 17.05 12.01
C GLU A 49 2.72 18.49 12.40
N ASP A 50 3.08 18.87 13.62
CA ASP A 50 2.71 20.17 14.23
C ASP A 50 1.19 20.41 14.19
N GLN A 51 0.75 21.41 13.44
CA GLN A 51 -0.67 21.78 13.26
C GLN A 51 -1.25 21.23 11.94
N SER A 52 -0.54 20.30 11.29
CA SER A 52 -0.94 19.78 9.99
C SER A 52 -1.29 18.30 10.08
N GLN A 53 -2.44 17.91 9.52
CA GLN A 53 -2.86 16.53 9.38
C GLN A 53 -2.67 16.10 7.93
N ILE A 54 -1.77 15.15 7.72
CA ILE A 54 -1.43 14.62 6.40
C ILE A 54 -2.17 13.30 6.21
N ILE A 55 -3.07 13.23 5.23
CA ILE A 55 -3.82 12.02 4.91
C ILE A 55 -3.20 11.38 3.67
N PHE A 56 -2.37 10.40 3.89
CA PHE A 56 -1.77 9.62 2.80
C PHE A 56 -2.78 8.67 2.18
N VAL A 57 -2.78 8.60 0.86
CA VAL A 57 -3.54 7.64 0.09
C VAL A 57 -2.55 6.69 -0.58
N ASP A 58 -2.33 5.49 0.03
CA ASP A 58 -1.54 4.43 -0.61
C ASP A 58 -2.39 3.78 -1.69
N THR A 59 -1.86 3.80 -2.88
CA THR A 59 -2.51 3.26 -4.06
C THR A 59 -1.77 2.03 -4.56
N PRO A 60 -2.46 1.10 -5.23
CA PRO A 60 -1.79 0.05 -5.99
C PRO A 60 -0.71 0.65 -6.90
N GLY A 61 0.37 -0.09 -7.12
CA GLY A 61 1.41 0.34 -8.05
C GLY A 61 0.86 0.51 -9.46
N LEU A 62 1.36 1.51 -10.19
CA LEU A 62 1.03 1.72 -11.60
C LEU A 62 1.82 0.72 -12.46
N PHE A 63 1.11 -0.14 -13.18
CA PHE A 63 1.68 -1.18 -14.04
C PHE A 63 0.74 -1.47 -15.21
N LYS A 64 1.22 -2.21 -16.22
CA LYS A 64 0.38 -2.63 -17.34
C LYS A 64 -0.65 -3.67 -16.88
N PRO A 65 -1.95 -3.36 -16.86
CA PRO A 65 -2.99 -4.25 -16.35
C PRO A 65 -3.21 -5.43 -17.31
N ARG A 66 -3.49 -6.61 -16.74
CA ARG A 66 -3.81 -7.84 -17.49
C ARG A 66 -5.19 -8.40 -17.19
N ARG A 67 -5.66 -8.23 -15.95
CA ARG A 67 -6.92 -8.75 -15.46
C ARG A 67 -7.87 -7.60 -15.12
N ARG A 68 -9.14 -7.90 -14.93
CA ARG A 68 -10.13 -6.92 -14.48
C ARG A 68 -9.72 -6.23 -13.19
N LEU A 69 -9.32 -7.01 -12.18
CA LEU A 69 -8.85 -6.45 -10.91
C LEU A 69 -7.65 -5.51 -11.10
N ASP A 70 -6.72 -5.86 -11.99
CA ASP A 70 -5.55 -5.01 -12.27
C ASP A 70 -5.98 -3.66 -12.84
N ARG A 71 -6.98 -3.63 -13.76
CA ARG A 71 -7.50 -2.37 -14.33
C ARG A 71 -8.16 -1.51 -13.27
N ALA A 72 -9.02 -2.10 -12.44
CA ALA A 72 -9.65 -1.38 -11.33
C ALA A 72 -8.61 -0.82 -10.33
N MET A 73 -7.55 -1.56 -10.06
CA MET A 73 -6.44 -1.09 -9.22
C MET A 73 -5.72 0.12 -9.83
N VAL A 74 -5.41 0.08 -11.12
CA VAL A 74 -4.75 1.20 -11.83
C VAL A 74 -5.67 2.42 -11.90
N ALA A 75 -6.96 2.23 -12.21
CA ALA A 75 -7.95 3.31 -12.22
C ALA A 75 -8.09 3.95 -10.83
N ALA A 76 -8.14 3.16 -9.76
CA ALA A 76 -8.20 3.67 -8.40
C ALA A 76 -6.93 4.46 -8.00
N ALA A 77 -5.76 4.09 -8.53
CA ALA A 77 -4.52 4.83 -8.29
C ALA A 77 -4.58 6.22 -8.94
N TRP A 78 -5.03 6.32 -10.17
CA TRP A 78 -5.18 7.59 -10.88
C TRP A 78 -6.30 8.47 -10.29
N SER A 79 -7.45 7.89 -9.94
CA SER A 79 -8.51 8.63 -9.23
C SER A 79 -8.01 9.16 -7.89
N GLY A 80 -7.26 8.35 -7.12
CA GLY A 80 -6.66 8.80 -5.88
C GLY A 80 -5.70 9.97 -6.03
N ALA A 81 -4.91 10.00 -7.11
CA ALA A 81 -4.03 11.11 -7.44
C ALA A 81 -4.81 12.36 -7.84
N ALA A 82 -5.86 12.22 -8.67
CA ALA A 82 -6.70 13.34 -9.12
C ALA A 82 -7.46 14.02 -7.97
N ASP A 83 -7.86 13.24 -6.96
CA ASP A 83 -8.60 13.72 -5.78
C ASP A 83 -7.68 14.28 -4.67
N SER A 84 -6.35 14.27 -4.86
CA SER A 84 -5.39 14.65 -3.81
C SER A 84 -4.84 16.06 -4.01
N ASP A 85 -4.52 16.74 -2.88
CA ASP A 85 -3.92 18.07 -2.88
C ASP A 85 -2.45 18.06 -3.32
N ILE A 86 -1.75 16.94 -3.00
CA ILE A 86 -0.36 16.70 -3.37
C ILE A 86 -0.22 15.27 -3.88
N THR A 87 0.52 15.11 -4.97
CA THR A 87 0.89 13.79 -5.50
C THR A 87 2.39 13.58 -5.36
N LEU A 88 2.79 12.47 -4.77
CA LEU A 88 4.19 12.03 -4.69
C LEU A 88 4.45 10.94 -5.73
N LEU A 89 5.27 11.23 -6.73
CA LEU A 89 5.78 10.21 -7.64
C LEU A 89 7.02 9.55 -7.02
N LEU A 90 6.89 8.29 -6.61
CA LEU A 90 8.01 7.52 -6.08
C LEU A 90 8.75 6.79 -7.20
N VAL A 91 10.05 7.02 -7.27
CA VAL A 91 10.98 6.36 -8.20
C VAL A 91 12.05 5.61 -7.39
N GLU A 92 12.38 4.39 -7.82
CA GLU A 92 13.39 3.56 -7.17
C GLU A 92 14.79 3.93 -7.68
N ALA A 93 15.64 4.50 -6.83
CA ALA A 93 16.92 5.09 -7.21
C ALA A 93 17.81 4.16 -8.05
N HIS A 94 17.96 2.89 -7.63
CA HIS A 94 18.85 1.94 -8.33
C HIS A 94 18.28 1.36 -9.64
N ARG A 95 17.00 1.60 -9.95
CA ARG A 95 16.39 1.22 -11.24
C ARG A 95 16.41 2.37 -12.24
N GLY A 96 16.53 3.59 -11.74
CA GLY A 96 16.59 4.78 -12.58
C GLY A 96 15.27 5.09 -13.29
N LEU A 97 15.38 5.82 -14.41
CA LEU A 97 14.25 6.19 -15.26
C LEU A 97 13.87 5.00 -16.17
N THR A 98 13.00 4.13 -15.66
CA THR A 98 12.47 2.98 -16.40
C THR A 98 11.39 3.41 -17.39
N GLU A 99 11.12 2.60 -18.42
CA GLU A 99 9.97 2.78 -19.33
C GLU A 99 8.64 2.92 -18.56
N GLY A 100 8.48 2.25 -17.42
CA GLY A 100 7.30 2.36 -16.56
C GLY A 100 7.21 3.74 -15.90
N VAL A 101 8.32 4.30 -15.41
CA VAL A 101 8.37 5.65 -14.84
C VAL A 101 8.10 6.69 -15.93
N GLU A 102 8.69 6.57 -17.12
CA GLU A 102 8.43 7.46 -18.26
C GLU A 102 6.95 7.50 -18.64
N LYS A 103 6.29 6.34 -18.71
CA LYS A 103 4.85 6.25 -18.96
C LYS A 103 4.02 6.94 -17.88
N ILE A 104 4.41 6.79 -16.61
CA ILE A 104 3.72 7.48 -15.51
C ILE A 104 3.87 9.00 -15.67
N ILE A 105 5.06 9.49 -15.97
CA ILE A 105 5.33 10.91 -16.18
C ILE A 105 4.54 11.46 -17.36
N SER A 106 4.49 10.73 -18.49
CA SER A 106 3.67 11.10 -19.64
C SER A 106 2.19 11.19 -19.27
N SER A 107 1.67 10.18 -18.54
CA SER A 107 0.27 10.18 -18.08
C SER A 107 -0.03 11.33 -17.12
N ILE A 108 0.89 11.70 -16.23
CA ILE A 108 0.75 12.89 -15.37
C ILE A 108 0.57 14.14 -16.22
N SER A 109 1.38 14.29 -17.27
CA SER A 109 1.33 15.46 -18.17
C SER A 109 0.04 15.50 -18.99
N GLU A 110 -0.46 14.35 -19.43
CA GLU A 110 -1.69 14.23 -20.22
C GLU A 110 -2.97 14.43 -19.41
N THR A 111 -3.01 13.89 -18.19
CA THR A 111 -4.21 13.93 -17.34
C THR A 111 -4.43 15.29 -16.68
N GLY A 112 -3.42 16.17 -16.70
CA GLY A 112 -3.51 17.50 -16.09
C GLY A 112 -3.85 17.41 -14.61
N LEU A 113 -3.18 16.53 -13.86
CA LEU A 113 -3.41 16.38 -12.42
C LEU A 113 -3.39 17.74 -11.72
N ASN A 114 -4.45 18.04 -11.00
CA ASN A 114 -4.53 19.24 -10.17
C ASN A 114 -3.68 19.07 -8.92
N GLY A 115 -3.04 20.17 -8.47
CA GLY A 115 -2.24 20.15 -7.25
C GLY A 115 -0.73 20.10 -7.50
N LYS A 116 0.00 19.99 -6.40
CA LYS A 116 1.46 19.94 -6.42
C LYS A 116 1.93 18.51 -6.67
N ILE A 117 2.87 18.34 -7.58
CA ILE A 117 3.49 17.04 -7.85
C ILE A 117 4.95 17.11 -7.43
N ALA A 118 5.36 16.27 -6.48
CA ALA A 118 6.74 16.17 -6.04
C ALA A 118 7.34 14.82 -6.43
N LEU A 119 8.61 14.86 -6.81
CA LEU A 119 9.41 13.66 -7.10
C LEU A 119 10.02 13.14 -5.80
N VAL A 120 9.91 11.84 -5.55
CA VAL A 120 10.54 11.16 -4.41
C VAL A 120 11.43 10.03 -4.93
N ILE A 121 12.73 10.28 -5.00
CA ILE A 121 13.73 9.26 -5.34
C ILE A 121 14.01 8.46 -4.07
N ASN A 122 13.52 7.22 -4.04
CA ASN A 122 13.57 6.34 -2.87
C ASN A 122 14.64 5.26 -3.00
N LYS A 123 15.02 4.66 -1.87
CA LYS A 123 16.07 3.64 -1.73
C LYS A 123 17.46 4.15 -2.08
N ILE A 124 17.74 5.40 -1.69
CA ILE A 124 19.04 6.04 -1.89
C ILE A 124 20.20 5.33 -1.17
N ASP A 125 19.89 4.47 -0.21
CA ASP A 125 20.85 3.61 0.47
C ASP A 125 21.43 2.50 -0.42
N LYS A 126 20.96 2.38 -1.67
CA LYS A 126 21.40 1.37 -2.65
C LYS A 126 22.20 1.93 -3.83
N VAL A 127 22.48 3.23 -3.86
CA VAL A 127 23.17 3.92 -4.95
C VAL A 127 24.12 4.98 -4.44
N ASP A 128 25.12 5.33 -5.27
CA ASP A 128 26.06 6.39 -4.93
C ASP A 128 25.48 7.79 -5.15
N VAL A 129 26.04 8.79 -4.45
CA VAL A 129 25.52 10.18 -4.48
C VAL A 129 25.59 10.79 -5.88
N ASN A 130 26.63 10.51 -6.64
CA ASN A 130 26.79 11.05 -8.00
C ASN A 130 25.71 10.52 -8.95
N ASP A 131 25.36 9.24 -8.82
CA ASP A 131 24.30 8.62 -9.61
C ASP A 131 22.94 9.21 -9.25
N LEU A 132 22.70 9.53 -7.97
CA LEU A 132 21.48 10.19 -7.51
C LEU A 132 21.30 11.58 -8.11
N LEU A 133 22.37 12.37 -8.18
CA LEU A 133 22.32 13.71 -8.75
C LEU A 133 22.03 13.66 -10.25
N SER A 134 22.66 12.73 -10.97
CA SER A 134 22.44 12.51 -12.40
C SER A 134 21.00 12.08 -12.68
N LEU A 135 20.49 11.11 -11.91
CA LEU A 135 19.12 10.63 -12.02
C LEU A 135 18.09 11.73 -11.70
N SER A 136 18.34 12.50 -10.64
CA SER A 136 17.47 13.62 -10.28
C SER A 136 17.38 14.64 -11.41
N LYS A 137 18.49 14.98 -12.03
CA LYS A 137 18.52 15.90 -13.16
C LYS A 137 17.73 15.35 -14.34
N GLU A 138 18.00 14.11 -14.74
CA GLU A 138 17.33 13.43 -15.85
C GLU A 138 15.81 13.42 -15.70
N ILE A 139 15.29 13.05 -14.51
CA ILE A 139 13.85 12.99 -14.27
C ILE A 139 13.23 14.40 -14.25
N ASN A 140 13.90 15.40 -13.65
CA ASN A 140 13.40 16.78 -13.63
C ASN A 140 13.41 17.46 -15.01
N GLU A 141 14.26 17.01 -15.92
CA GLU A 141 14.22 17.46 -17.33
C GLU A 141 13.00 16.92 -18.07
N SER A 142 12.45 15.77 -17.66
CA SER A 142 11.26 15.17 -18.30
C SER A 142 9.92 15.75 -17.83
N HIS A 143 9.86 16.33 -16.61
CA HIS A 143 8.66 16.94 -16.04
C HIS A 143 9.02 17.98 -14.97
N PRO A 144 8.35 19.16 -14.92
CA PRO A 144 8.60 20.19 -13.92
C PRO A 144 7.94 19.82 -12.58
N PHE A 145 8.63 19.07 -11.73
CA PHE A 145 8.17 18.77 -10.39
C PHE A 145 8.26 20.00 -9.48
N THR A 146 7.30 20.13 -8.55
CA THR A 146 7.29 21.23 -7.56
C THR A 146 8.49 21.15 -6.63
N GLU A 147 8.92 19.93 -6.27
CA GLU A 147 10.06 19.67 -5.37
C GLU A 147 10.59 18.26 -5.64
N THR A 148 11.87 18.01 -5.26
CA THR A 148 12.50 16.69 -5.40
C THR A 148 13.11 16.28 -4.07
N PHE A 149 12.73 15.10 -3.59
CA PHE A 149 13.24 14.50 -2.35
C PHE A 149 14.04 13.24 -2.66
N MET A 150 15.17 13.09 -1.98
CA MET A 150 15.99 11.89 -2.01
C MET A 150 15.91 11.20 -0.66
N ILE A 151 15.25 10.02 -0.60
CA ILE A 151 14.95 9.36 0.66
C ILE A 151 15.36 7.89 0.69
N SER A 152 15.53 7.36 1.89
CA SER A 152 15.38 5.92 2.17
C SER A 152 14.21 5.72 3.12
N ALA A 153 13.06 5.32 2.60
CA ALA A 153 11.88 5.05 3.40
C ALA A 153 12.14 3.97 4.46
N GLU A 154 12.97 2.97 4.14
CA GLU A 154 13.35 1.89 5.05
C GLU A 154 14.23 2.39 6.20
N LYS A 155 15.26 3.20 5.90
CA LYS A 155 16.21 3.73 6.89
C LYS A 155 15.74 5.03 7.56
N GLY A 156 14.71 5.70 7.00
CA GLY A 156 14.20 6.97 7.48
C GLY A 156 14.97 8.21 7.01
N LYS A 157 16.05 8.05 6.23
CA LYS A 157 16.86 9.18 5.74
C LYS A 157 16.02 10.03 4.79
N GLY A 158 16.00 11.36 5.00
CA GLY A 158 15.26 12.33 4.18
C GLY A 158 13.74 12.32 4.36
N VAL A 159 13.19 11.41 5.18
CA VAL A 159 11.73 11.28 5.38
C VAL A 159 11.17 12.45 6.18
N ASP A 160 11.90 12.96 7.16
CA ASP A 160 11.44 14.09 7.99
C ASP A 160 11.42 15.41 7.21
N ASP A 161 12.32 15.62 6.25
CA ASP A 161 12.28 16.78 5.36
C ASP A 161 11.06 16.73 4.45
N LEU A 162 10.76 15.58 3.87
CA LEU A 162 9.54 15.36 3.09
C LEU A 162 8.28 15.60 3.94
N ARG A 163 8.24 15.09 5.19
CA ARG A 163 7.11 15.26 6.10
C ARG A 163 6.85 16.74 6.41
N ARG A 164 7.91 17.49 6.75
CA ARG A 164 7.83 18.93 7.01
C ARG A 164 7.35 19.71 5.79
N TRP A 165 7.87 19.38 4.61
CA TRP A 165 7.43 20.03 3.38
C TRP A 165 5.96 19.76 3.11
N LEU A 166 5.48 18.53 3.27
CA LEU A 166 4.06 18.20 3.15
C LEU A 166 3.21 19.02 4.11
N ALA A 167 3.57 19.04 5.40
CA ALA A 167 2.85 19.79 6.43
C ALA A 167 2.70 21.28 6.10
N LEU A 168 3.72 21.90 5.51
CA LEU A 168 3.71 23.33 5.12
C LEU A 168 2.94 23.58 3.82
N ASN A 169 2.81 22.59 2.95
CA ASN A 169 2.26 22.76 1.61
C ASN A 169 0.80 22.30 1.46
N LEU A 170 0.23 21.65 2.47
CA LEU A 170 -1.18 21.30 2.50
C LEU A 170 -2.08 22.55 2.61
N PRO A 171 -3.33 22.50 2.13
CA PRO A 171 -4.30 23.59 2.27
C PRO A 171 -4.60 23.89 3.74
N LYS A 172 -4.96 25.16 4.01
CA LYS A 172 -5.48 25.55 5.32
C LYS A 172 -6.88 25.01 5.49
N GLY A 173 -7.14 24.35 6.61
CA GLY A 173 -8.44 23.74 6.89
C GLY A 173 -8.47 23.03 8.24
N PRO A 174 -9.67 22.61 8.70
CA PRO A 174 -9.81 21.79 9.89
C PRO A 174 -9.24 20.38 9.65
N TRP A 175 -8.85 19.70 10.71
CA TRP A 175 -8.51 18.29 10.63
C TRP A 175 -9.74 17.46 10.29
N LEU A 176 -9.54 16.44 9.45
CA LEU A 176 -10.59 15.58 8.92
C LEU A 176 -10.78 14.31 9.74
N TYR A 177 -9.77 13.91 10.51
CA TYR A 177 -9.75 12.75 11.38
C TYR A 177 -9.39 13.16 12.82
N PRO A 178 -9.81 12.39 13.84
CA PRO A 178 -9.28 12.52 15.20
C PRO A 178 -7.75 12.48 15.22
N ASP A 179 -7.14 13.13 16.19
CA ASP A 179 -5.67 13.26 16.31
C ASP A 179 -4.95 11.95 16.64
N ASP A 180 -5.65 11.00 17.24
CA ASP A 180 -5.18 9.65 17.58
C ASP A 180 -5.50 8.61 16.49
N GLN A 181 -6.22 8.96 15.44
CA GLN A 181 -6.57 8.04 14.35
C GLN A 181 -5.44 7.93 13.33
N ILE A 182 -4.87 6.73 13.18
CA ILE A 182 -3.76 6.45 12.26
C ILE A 182 -4.21 5.92 10.88
N SER A 183 -5.45 5.44 10.76
CA SER A 183 -6.02 4.93 9.51
C SER A 183 -7.54 4.87 9.59
N ASP A 184 -8.21 4.92 8.45
CA ASP A 184 -9.65 4.64 8.32
C ASP A 184 -9.95 3.17 8.02
N MET A 185 -8.90 2.34 7.86
CA MET A 185 -9.06 0.92 7.56
C MET A 185 -9.54 0.16 8.80
N PRO A 186 -10.64 -0.62 8.69
CA PRO A 186 -11.11 -1.46 9.78
C PRO A 186 -10.03 -2.44 10.27
N LEU A 187 -9.89 -2.66 11.57
CA LEU A 187 -8.92 -3.59 12.16
C LEU A 187 -9.01 -5.00 11.57
N ARG A 188 -10.22 -5.44 11.21
CA ARG A 188 -10.47 -6.73 10.56
C ARG A 188 -9.76 -6.84 9.20
N MET A 189 -9.72 -5.75 8.45
CA MET A 189 -9.03 -5.70 7.15
C MET A 189 -7.52 -5.66 7.34
N ILE A 190 -7.02 -4.88 8.30
CA ILE A 190 -5.58 -4.83 8.60
C ILE A 190 -5.08 -6.22 9.00
N ALA A 191 -5.82 -6.94 9.85
CA ALA A 191 -5.46 -8.30 10.25
C ALA A 191 -5.48 -9.28 9.05
N ALA A 192 -6.43 -9.15 8.13
CA ALA A 192 -6.48 -9.95 6.92
C ALA A 192 -5.30 -9.65 5.99
N GLU A 193 -4.95 -8.38 5.81
CA GLU A 193 -3.79 -7.96 5.02
C GLU A 193 -2.45 -8.45 5.63
N ILE A 194 -2.29 -8.40 6.95
CA ILE A 194 -1.12 -8.98 7.62
C ILE A 194 -0.99 -10.48 7.29
N THR A 195 -2.08 -11.23 7.33
CA THR A 195 -2.07 -12.65 6.97
C THR A 195 -1.78 -12.85 5.48
N ARG A 196 -2.32 -12.00 4.60
CA ARG A 196 -2.03 -12.02 3.18
C ARG A 196 -0.55 -11.71 2.88
N GLU A 197 0.07 -10.81 3.63
CA GLU A 197 1.51 -10.55 3.56
C GLU A 197 2.33 -11.82 3.84
N LYS A 198 2.04 -12.52 4.94
CA LYS A 198 2.77 -13.74 5.32
C LYS A 198 2.61 -14.86 4.29
N LEU A 199 1.42 -15.00 3.71
CA LEU A 199 1.18 -15.89 2.59
C LEU A 199 1.99 -15.46 1.36
N THR A 200 1.95 -14.18 1.00
CA THR A 200 2.65 -13.63 -0.17
C THR A 200 4.16 -13.82 -0.07
N LEU A 201 4.74 -13.68 1.11
CA LEU A 201 6.18 -13.87 1.34
C LEU A 201 6.60 -15.35 1.19
N ARG A 202 5.75 -16.30 1.55
CA ARG A 202 6.06 -17.74 1.54
C ARG A 202 5.72 -18.46 0.25
N LEU A 203 4.71 -17.98 -0.46
CA LEU A 203 4.24 -18.61 -1.69
C LEU A 203 5.00 -18.04 -2.89
N HIS A 204 5.13 -18.82 -3.95
CA HIS A 204 5.92 -18.47 -5.13
C HIS A 204 5.07 -18.40 -6.39
N GLN A 205 5.67 -17.95 -7.49
CA GLN A 205 5.07 -17.81 -8.81
C GLN A 205 3.78 -16.95 -8.77
N GLU A 206 2.73 -17.35 -9.42
CA GLU A 206 1.44 -16.64 -9.51
C GLU A 206 0.50 -16.85 -8.32
N LEU A 207 0.81 -17.76 -7.41
CA LEU A 207 -0.09 -18.16 -6.33
C LEU A 207 -0.42 -16.99 -5.37
N PRO A 208 0.51 -16.08 -5.00
CA PRO A 208 0.21 -14.89 -4.24
C PRO A 208 -0.84 -13.97 -4.87
N TYR A 209 -0.95 -13.99 -6.20
CA TYR A 209 -1.89 -13.16 -6.96
C TYR A 209 -3.26 -13.80 -7.13
N GLN A 210 -3.41 -15.08 -6.77
CA GLN A 210 -4.61 -15.89 -6.93
C GLN A 210 -5.27 -16.26 -5.60
N LEU A 211 -4.93 -15.53 -4.54
CA LEU A 211 -5.56 -15.69 -3.23
C LEU A 211 -5.98 -14.34 -2.64
N THR A 212 -6.95 -14.38 -1.75
CA THR A 212 -7.28 -13.29 -0.83
C THR A 212 -7.54 -13.83 0.56
N VAL A 213 -7.51 -12.96 1.56
CA VAL A 213 -7.80 -13.30 2.95
C VAL A 213 -8.90 -12.38 3.45
N GLU A 214 -9.87 -12.95 4.14
CA GLU A 214 -10.97 -12.20 4.76
C GLU A 214 -11.11 -12.60 6.23
N THR A 215 -11.41 -11.64 7.07
CA THR A 215 -11.74 -11.89 8.47
C THR A 215 -13.24 -12.12 8.59
N GLU A 216 -13.65 -13.39 8.77
CA GLU A 216 -15.05 -13.75 8.91
C GLU A 216 -15.59 -13.48 10.32
N LYS A 217 -14.78 -13.75 11.35
CA LYS A 217 -15.16 -13.54 12.74
C LYS A 217 -14.11 -12.76 13.51
N TRP A 218 -14.60 -11.81 14.32
CA TRP A 218 -13.82 -11.02 15.26
C TRP A 218 -14.57 -10.96 16.58
N GLU A 219 -13.96 -11.45 17.65
CA GLU A 219 -14.60 -11.57 18.96
C GLU A 219 -13.61 -11.16 20.06
N GLU A 220 -13.94 -10.10 20.75
CA GLU A 220 -13.20 -9.69 21.96
C GLU A 220 -13.65 -10.53 23.14
N LYS A 221 -12.69 -11.07 23.87
CA LYS A 221 -12.94 -11.93 25.03
C LYS A 221 -12.85 -11.14 26.32
N PRO A 222 -13.45 -11.65 27.45
CA PRO A 222 -13.40 -10.98 28.75
C PRO A 222 -11.97 -10.73 29.27
N ASP A 223 -11.00 -11.56 28.90
CA ASP A 223 -9.58 -11.41 29.22
C ASP A 223 -8.84 -10.40 28.34
N LYS A 224 -9.57 -9.61 27.54
CA LYS A 224 -9.06 -8.65 26.55
C LYS A 224 -8.29 -9.30 25.38
N SER A 225 -8.24 -10.62 25.27
CA SER A 225 -7.72 -11.27 24.07
C SER A 225 -8.73 -11.22 22.94
N VAL A 226 -8.25 -11.32 21.70
CA VAL A 226 -9.12 -11.30 20.52
C VAL A 226 -9.06 -12.63 19.79
N ARG A 227 -10.24 -13.21 19.52
CA ARG A 227 -10.39 -14.37 18.64
C ARG A 227 -10.68 -13.91 17.23
N ILE A 228 -9.86 -14.32 16.28
CA ILE A 228 -9.94 -13.97 14.85
C ILE A 228 -10.05 -15.25 14.03
N GLU A 229 -11.09 -15.36 13.21
CA GLU A 229 -11.23 -16.43 12.22
C GLU A 229 -11.13 -15.83 10.83
N GLN A 230 -10.18 -16.34 10.03
CA GLN A 230 -9.93 -15.86 8.69
C GLN A 230 -10.10 -16.96 7.65
N MET A 231 -10.67 -16.60 6.51
CA MET A 231 -10.79 -17.46 5.35
C MET A 231 -9.79 -17.03 4.27
N ILE A 232 -8.99 -18.00 3.82
CA ILE A 232 -8.10 -17.86 2.68
C ILE A 232 -8.82 -18.40 1.46
N TYR A 233 -9.21 -17.53 0.53
CA TYR A 233 -9.85 -17.92 -0.71
C TYR A 233 -8.79 -18.14 -1.80
N LEU A 234 -8.92 -19.24 -2.54
CA LEU A 234 -8.05 -19.63 -3.64
C LEU A 234 -8.84 -19.75 -4.93
N SER A 235 -8.28 -19.28 -6.05
CA SER A 235 -8.91 -19.36 -7.36
C SER A 235 -8.93 -20.78 -7.97
N LYS A 236 -8.08 -21.71 -7.48
CA LYS A 236 -7.94 -23.04 -8.05
C LYS A 236 -7.77 -24.09 -6.96
N SER A 237 -8.39 -25.27 -7.16
CA SER A 237 -8.30 -26.41 -6.22
C SER A 237 -6.87 -26.92 -6.06
N GLY A 238 -6.09 -26.98 -7.14
CA GLY A 238 -4.68 -27.41 -7.12
C GLY A 238 -3.77 -26.55 -6.21
N HIS A 239 -4.16 -25.31 -5.89
CA HIS A 239 -3.38 -24.44 -5.02
C HIS A 239 -3.50 -24.81 -3.53
N LYS A 240 -4.59 -25.51 -3.14
CA LYS A 240 -4.86 -25.84 -1.73
C LYS A 240 -3.74 -26.68 -1.10
N GLY A 241 -3.23 -27.66 -1.83
CA GLY A 241 -2.12 -28.48 -1.36
C GLY A 241 -0.83 -27.69 -1.13
N ILE A 242 -0.55 -26.72 -2.00
CA ILE A 242 0.65 -25.87 -1.90
C ILE A 242 0.54 -24.91 -0.69
N VAL A 243 -0.62 -24.32 -0.48
CA VAL A 243 -0.87 -23.40 0.66
C VAL A 243 -0.85 -24.16 1.99
N LEU A 244 -1.37 -25.39 2.03
CA LEU A 244 -1.25 -26.24 3.21
C LEU A 244 0.21 -26.64 3.47
N GLY A 245 0.94 -27.02 2.44
CA GLY A 245 2.28 -27.58 2.53
C GLY A 245 2.28 -29.01 3.03
N LYS A 246 3.47 -29.64 3.06
CA LYS A 246 3.65 -31.04 3.54
C LYS A 246 3.19 -31.12 4.99
N LYS A 247 2.25 -32.01 5.28
CA LYS A 247 1.65 -32.18 6.63
C LYS A 247 1.15 -30.88 7.30
N GLY A 248 0.79 -29.85 6.52
CA GLY A 248 0.30 -28.59 7.03
C GLY A 248 1.38 -27.61 7.51
N GLU A 249 2.65 -27.83 7.21
CA GLU A 249 3.76 -27.01 7.68
C GLU A 249 3.68 -25.56 7.21
N THR A 250 3.30 -25.32 5.93
CA THR A 250 3.24 -23.97 5.37
C THR A 250 2.16 -23.14 6.07
N ILE A 251 0.94 -23.68 6.17
CA ILE A 251 -0.17 -22.95 6.79
C ILE A 251 0.06 -22.72 8.29
N LYS A 252 0.68 -23.70 8.99
CA LYS A 252 1.05 -23.55 10.40
C LYS A 252 2.05 -22.42 10.59
N ALA A 253 3.09 -22.35 9.77
CA ALA A 253 4.08 -21.29 9.84
C ALA A 253 3.52 -19.91 9.49
N VAL A 254 2.60 -19.83 8.51
CA VAL A 254 1.85 -18.60 8.19
C VAL A 254 0.99 -18.19 9.39
N SER A 255 0.24 -19.12 9.99
CA SER A 255 -0.62 -18.84 11.13
C SER A 255 0.16 -18.26 12.32
N VAL A 256 1.31 -18.84 12.66
CA VAL A 256 2.17 -18.34 13.74
C VAL A 256 2.71 -16.94 13.42
N ALA A 257 3.26 -16.74 12.23
CA ALA A 257 3.83 -15.45 11.84
C ALA A 257 2.75 -14.35 11.75
N SER A 258 1.56 -14.69 11.25
CA SER A 258 0.43 -13.75 11.20
C SER A 258 -0.06 -13.37 12.57
N ARG A 259 -0.24 -14.36 13.47
CA ARG A 259 -0.67 -14.14 14.84
C ARG A 259 0.27 -13.17 15.57
N VAL A 260 1.58 -13.42 15.51
CA VAL A 260 2.58 -12.54 16.15
C VAL A 260 2.48 -11.12 15.61
N SER A 261 2.43 -10.94 14.29
CA SER A 261 2.35 -9.58 13.72
C SER A 261 1.01 -8.88 14.00
N ILE A 262 -0.10 -9.61 14.15
CA ILE A 262 -1.37 -9.04 14.55
C ILE A 262 -1.36 -8.67 16.04
N GLU A 263 -0.74 -9.49 16.92
CA GLU A 263 -0.54 -9.18 18.33
C GLU A 263 0.30 -7.91 18.52
N GLU A 264 1.40 -7.78 17.77
CA GLU A 264 2.24 -6.57 17.77
C GLU A 264 1.45 -5.32 17.34
N PHE A 265 0.59 -5.45 16.33
CA PHE A 265 -0.21 -4.34 15.84
C PHE A 265 -1.33 -3.94 16.82
N LEU A 266 -2.02 -4.92 17.42
CA LEU A 266 -3.16 -4.67 18.32
C LEU A 266 -2.74 -4.38 19.77
N GLY A 267 -1.53 -4.76 20.17
CA GLY A 267 -1.07 -4.67 21.55
C GLY A 267 -1.77 -5.65 22.52
N VAL A 268 -2.50 -6.64 21.99
CA VAL A 268 -3.25 -7.62 22.79
C VAL A 268 -3.02 -9.04 22.27
N LYS A 269 -3.30 -10.04 23.13
CA LYS A 269 -3.18 -11.45 22.75
C LYS A 269 -4.22 -11.85 21.70
N VAL A 270 -3.80 -12.62 20.69
CA VAL A 270 -4.64 -13.03 19.56
C VAL A 270 -4.73 -14.56 19.44
N HIS A 271 -5.95 -15.06 19.26
CA HIS A 271 -6.24 -16.44 18.89
C HIS A 271 -6.65 -16.48 17.42
N LEU A 272 -5.70 -16.77 16.52
CA LEU A 272 -5.90 -16.77 15.07
C LEU A 272 -6.22 -18.17 14.55
N PHE A 273 -7.32 -18.27 13.79
CA PHE A 273 -7.77 -19.50 13.12
C PHE A 273 -7.85 -19.24 11.62
N LEU A 274 -7.08 -20.01 10.83
CA LEU A 274 -7.06 -19.92 9.39
C LEU A 274 -7.80 -21.11 8.77
N ARG A 275 -8.69 -20.83 7.80
CA ARG A 275 -9.38 -21.81 6.98
C ARG A 275 -9.09 -21.53 5.51
N ILE A 276 -9.12 -22.57 4.67
CA ILE A 276 -8.87 -22.45 3.23
C ILE A 276 -10.10 -22.94 2.47
N LYS A 277 -10.58 -22.09 1.55
CA LYS A 277 -11.72 -22.41 0.66
C LYS A 277 -11.34 -22.10 -0.79
N VAL A 278 -11.73 -22.98 -1.69
CA VAL A 278 -11.63 -22.71 -3.13
C VAL A 278 -12.85 -21.93 -3.57
N ARG A 279 -12.64 -20.80 -4.25
CA ARG A 279 -13.66 -19.92 -4.79
C ARG A 279 -13.15 -19.35 -6.11
N GLU A 280 -13.41 -20.08 -7.20
CA GLU A 280 -12.73 -19.85 -8.50
C GLU A 280 -12.90 -18.43 -9.04
N LYS A 281 -14.06 -17.82 -8.83
CA LYS A 281 -14.43 -16.50 -9.36
C LYS A 281 -14.33 -15.36 -8.33
N TRP A 282 -13.61 -15.53 -7.23
CA TRP A 282 -13.54 -14.49 -6.19
C TRP A 282 -13.06 -13.12 -6.71
N MET A 283 -12.25 -13.12 -7.78
CA MET A 283 -11.77 -11.88 -8.42
C MET A 283 -12.85 -11.16 -9.27
N GLU A 284 -14.01 -11.75 -9.45
CA GLU A 284 -15.13 -11.20 -10.24
C GLU A 284 -16.30 -10.77 -9.36
N GLU A 285 -16.16 -10.86 -8.03
CA GLU A 285 -17.21 -10.54 -7.08
C GLU A 285 -17.22 -9.07 -6.73
N THR A 286 -18.32 -8.37 -7.05
CA THR A 286 -18.47 -6.92 -6.87
C THR A 286 -18.27 -6.48 -5.42
N GLU A 287 -18.73 -7.27 -4.45
CA GLU A 287 -18.59 -6.98 -3.02
C GLU A 287 -17.13 -6.79 -2.62
N ARG A 288 -16.22 -7.62 -3.16
CA ARG A 288 -14.78 -7.55 -2.86
C ARG A 288 -14.10 -6.30 -3.41
N TYR A 289 -14.57 -5.80 -4.55
CA TYR A 289 -14.08 -4.53 -5.09
C TYR A 289 -14.45 -3.39 -4.14
N SER A 290 -15.70 -3.37 -3.68
CA SER A 290 -16.16 -2.36 -2.72
C SER A 290 -15.38 -2.42 -1.39
N GLU A 291 -15.10 -3.62 -0.86
CA GLU A 291 -14.26 -3.80 0.34
C GLU A 291 -12.83 -3.29 0.14
N MET A 292 -12.27 -3.42 -1.06
CA MET A 292 -10.95 -2.91 -1.42
C MET A 292 -10.96 -1.40 -1.75
N GLY A 293 -12.13 -0.74 -1.76
CA GLY A 293 -12.27 0.64 -2.20
C GLY A 293 -12.06 0.83 -3.71
N LEU A 294 -12.37 -0.22 -4.50
CA LEU A 294 -12.27 -0.24 -5.97
C LEU A 294 -13.66 -0.19 -6.60
N ASP A 295 -13.78 0.45 -7.77
CA ASP A 295 -15.02 0.37 -8.58
C ASP A 295 -14.94 -0.87 -9.49
N PHE A 296 -15.97 -1.71 -9.40
CA PHE A 296 -16.08 -2.90 -10.25
C PHE A 296 -16.22 -2.54 -11.75
N ARG A 297 -16.81 -1.38 -12.06
CA ARG A 297 -17.00 -0.89 -13.43
C ARG A 297 -15.70 -0.50 -14.10
N ASP A 298 -14.74 0.05 -13.36
CA ASP A 298 -13.42 0.44 -13.87
C ASP A 298 -12.62 -0.76 -14.42
N GLY A 299 -12.97 -1.96 -13.98
CA GLY A 299 -12.40 -3.20 -14.52
C GLY A 299 -12.88 -3.59 -15.93
N ASN A 300 -13.84 -2.89 -16.53
CA ASN A 300 -14.38 -3.17 -17.88
C ASN A 300 -13.75 -2.31 -18.99
N ALA A 301 -13.00 -1.26 -18.64
CA ALA A 301 -12.36 -0.33 -19.57
C ALA A 301 -11.11 -0.91 -20.24
#